data_8fae3e1667f4309ba1924bff147e3e3b
#
_entry.id   8fae3e1667f4309ba1924bff147e3e3b
#
_cell.length_a   1.000
_cell.length_b   1.000
_cell.length_c   1.000
_cell.angle_alpha   90.00
_cell.angle_beta   90.00
_cell.angle_gamma   90.00
#
_symmetry.space_group_name_H-M   'P 1'
#
loop_
_entity.id
_entity.type
_entity.pdbx_description
1 polymer ?
#
loop_
_entity_poly.entity_id
_entity_poly.type
_entity_poly.pdbx_seq_one_letter_code
_entity_poly.pdbx_strand_id
1 'polypeptide(L)'
;IDVQLMDYIDELRSAEGAEGRLDVILRAVDEICGRAKAPSKKVSKAIDLTDDQFQAIKYLMRREKAGMGVMDPLVEDPYIEDISCSGVGPLYIEHKVFGGLKASIEFSDSEELDQYVIQLSEKIGRPVTIREPIVDATLPDGSRINIVYGGDVSRRGSNFTIRKFSAT
;
A
#
# COMPACT_ATOMS: atom_id res chain seq x y z
N ILE A 1 11.23 3.77 14.82
CA ILE A 1 11.31 2.49 14.06
C ILE A 1 12.06 2.69 12.76
N ASP A 2 11.73 3.69 11.93
CA ASP A 2 12.39 3.89 10.63
C ASP A 2 13.90 4.10 10.75
N VAL A 3 14.36 4.86 11.75
CA VAL A 3 15.80 5.05 12.01
C VAL A 3 16.50 3.74 12.37
N GLN A 4 15.86 2.88 13.14
CA GLN A 4 16.41 1.59 13.53
C GLN A 4 16.36 0.55 12.39
N LEU A 5 15.43 0.70 11.43
CA LEU A 5 15.40 -0.12 10.22
C LEU A 5 16.62 0.11 9.31
N MET A 6 17.30 1.26 9.44
CA MET A 6 18.52 1.52 8.67
C MET A 6 19.63 0.48 8.90
N ASP A 7 19.66 -0.14 10.09
CA ASP A 7 20.63 -1.20 10.41
C ASP A 7 20.40 -2.51 9.64
N TYR A 8 19.24 -2.62 8.97
CA TYR A 8 18.85 -3.79 8.16
C TYR A 8 18.93 -3.54 6.64
N ILE A 9 19.48 -2.38 6.22
CA ILE A 9 19.53 -1.99 4.80
C ILE A 9 20.23 -3.05 3.93
N ASP A 10 21.34 -3.62 4.39
CA ASP A 10 22.07 -4.60 3.60
C ASP A 10 21.27 -5.90 3.41
N GLU A 11 20.51 -6.30 4.43
CA GLU A 11 19.61 -7.44 4.34
C GLU A 11 18.42 -7.15 3.42
N LEU A 12 17.88 -5.92 3.47
CA LEU A 12 16.80 -5.49 2.59
C LEU A 12 17.24 -5.43 1.12
N ARG A 13 18.50 -5.04 0.86
CA ARG A 13 19.07 -5.01 -0.49
C ARG A 13 19.32 -6.40 -1.06
N SER A 14 19.67 -7.36 -0.21
CA SER A 14 19.92 -8.74 -0.61
C SER A 14 18.66 -9.60 -0.69
N ALA A 15 17.55 -9.12 -0.14
CA ALA A 15 16.27 -9.85 -0.14
C ALA A 15 15.62 -9.84 -1.52
N GLU A 16 15.29 -11.03 -2.02
CA GLU A 16 14.62 -11.19 -3.32
C GLU A 16 13.11 -10.97 -3.22
N GLY A 17 12.59 -10.14 -4.13
CA GLY A 17 11.16 -9.87 -4.25
C GLY A 17 10.55 -9.03 -3.12
N ALA A 18 9.25 -8.78 -3.23
CA ALA A 18 8.51 -7.99 -2.24
C ALA A 18 8.32 -8.78 -0.93
N GLU A 19 8.04 -10.07 -1.01
CA GLU A 19 7.86 -10.94 0.16
C GLU A 19 9.14 -11.08 0.97
N GLY A 20 10.28 -11.33 0.33
CA GLY A 20 11.57 -11.43 1.03
C GLY A 20 11.91 -10.14 1.77
N ARG A 21 11.66 -8.98 1.17
CA ARG A 21 11.83 -7.68 1.83
C ARG A 21 10.86 -7.49 3.00
N LEU A 22 9.61 -7.92 2.85
CA LEU A 22 8.63 -7.86 3.93
C LEU A 22 9.06 -8.72 5.13
N ASP A 23 9.56 -9.93 4.89
CA ASP A 23 10.05 -10.82 5.96
C ASP A 23 11.21 -10.19 6.74
N VAL A 24 12.14 -9.53 6.05
CA VAL A 24 13.23 -8.77 6.72
C VAL A 24 12.66 -7.64 7.58
N ILE A 25 11.70 -6.88 7.07
CA ILE A 25 11.06 -5.78 7.80
C ILE A 25 10.32 -6.30 9.04
N LEU A 26 9.51 -7.34 8.90
CA LEU A 26 8.75 -7.90 10.03
C LEU A 26 9.66 -8.48 11.10
N ARG A 27 10.75 -9.16 10.72
CA ARG A 27 11.76 -9.65 11.65
C ARG A 27 12.46 -8.49 12.36
N ALA A 28 12.82 -7.43 11.64
CA ALA A 28 13.41 -6.24 12.23
C ALA A 28 12.46 -5.58 13.23
N VAL A 29 11.16 -5.51 12.94
CA VAL A 29 10.13 -5.00 13.87
C VAL A 29 10.06 -5.88 15.12
N ASP A 30 10.10 -7.22 14.98
CA ASP A 30 10.10 -8.14 16.12
C ASP A 30 11.31 -7.89 17.03
N GLU A 31 12.50 -7.65 16.45
CA GLU A 31 13.73 -7.35 17.21
C GLU A 31 13.66 -5.97 17.87
N ILE A 32 13.28 -4.93 17.14
CA ILE A 32 13.18 -3.55 17.64
C ILE A 32 12.16 -3.44 18.78
N CYS A 33 11.09 -4.22 18.72
CA CYS A 33 10.05 -4.26 19.75
C CYS A 33 10.32 -5.29 20.87
N GLY A 34 11.51 -5.92 20.88
CA GLY A 34 11.90 -6.87 21.92
C GLY A 34 11.10 -8.17 21.93
N ARG A 35 10.49 -8.55 20.79
CA ARG A 35 9.63 -9.73 20.63
C ARG A 35 10.32 -10.89 19.89
N ALA A 36 11.53 -10.68 19.39
CA ALA A 36 12.28 -11.71 18.69
C ALA A 36 12.73 -12.82 19.66
N LYS A 37 12.59 -14.07 19.25
CA LYS A 37 13.06 -15.23 20.04
C LYS A 37 14.59 -15.27 20.17
N ALA A 38 15.30 -14.75 19.19
CA ALA A 38 16.75 -14.64 19.16
C ALA A 38 17.15 -13.27 18.60
N PRO A 39 17.20 -12.22 19.45
CA PRO A 39 17.51 -10.89 18.99
C PRO A 39 18.95 -10.78 18.48
N SER A 40 19.15 -10.05 17.40
CA SER A 40 20.46 -9.70 16.90
C SER A 40 21.11 -8.64 17.80
N LYS A 41 22.43 -8.46 17.69
CA LYS A 41 23.14 -7.39 18.41
C LYS A 41 22.89 -5.99 17.85
N LYS A 42 22.07 -5.86 16.81
CA LYS A 42 21.77 -4.61 16.11
C LYS A 42 20.90 -3.65 16.93
N VAL A 43 20.07 -4.17 17.82
CA VAL A 43 19.16 -3.37 18.63
C VAL A 43 19.73 -3.20 20.04
N SER A 44 20.12 -1.97 20.37
CA SER A 44 20.69 -1.62 21.69
C SER A 44 19.63 -1.45 22.78
N LYS A 45 18.42 -1.04 22.42
CA LYS A 45 17.28 -0.85 23.32
C LYS A 45 15.97 -1.14 22.58
N ALA A 46 15.22 -2.12 23.07
CA ALA A 46 13.90 -2.43 22.56
C ALA A 46 12.89 -1.32 22.87
N ILE A 47 11.93 -1.13 21.96
CA ILE A 47 10.77 -0.24 22.18
C ILE A 47 9.71 -1.07 22.90
N ASP A 48 9.30 -0.61 24.08
CA ASP A 48 8.26 -1.24 24.87
C ASP A 48 6.88 -0.88 24.30
N LEU A 49 6.12 -1.89 23.91
CA LEU A 49 4.80 -1.74 23.29
C LEU A 49 3.82 -2.74 23.89
N THR A 50 2.55 -2.35 23.97
CA THR A 50 1.46 -3.31 24.24
C THR A 50 1.31 -4.27 23.07
N ASP A 51 0.63 -5.41 23.30
CA ASP A 51 0.38 -6.39 22.23
C ASP A 51 -0.42 -5.79 21.08
N ASP A 52 -1.43 -4.99 21.38
CA ASP A 52 -2.24 -4.32 20.36
C ASP A 52 -1.43 -3.32 19.52
N GLN A 53 -0.57 -2.54 20.16
CA GLN A 53 0.33 -1.60 19.46
C GLN A 53 1.32 -2.34 18.55
N PHE A 54 1.86 -3.45 19.03
CA PHE A 54 2.77 -4.27 18.26
C PHE A 54 2.09 -4.89 17.03
N GLN A 55 0.89 -5.45 17.18
CA GLN A 55 0.12 -5.98 16.06
C GLN A 55 -0.28 -4.89 15.06
N ALA A 56 -0.66 -3.72 15.56
CA ALA A 56 -0.97 -2.56 14.72
C ALA A 56 0.25 -2.13 13.87
N ILE A 57 1.44 -2.07 14.46
CA ILE A 57 2.67 -1.73 13.72
C ILE A 57 2.97 -2.79 12.65
N LYS A 58 2.86 -4.07 12.97
CA LYS A 58 3.07 -5.16 11.98
C LYS A 58 2.07 -5.06 10.82
N TYR A 59 0.80 -4.79 11.13
CA TYR A 59 -0.21 -4.57 10.11
C TYR A 59 0.13 -3.37 9.22
N LEU A 60 0.48 -2.22 9.81
CA LEU A 60 0.84 -1.02 9.07
C LEU A 60 2.08 -1.24 8.18
N MET A 61 3.11 -1.91 8.70
CA MET A 61 4.31 -2.22 7.91
C MET A 61 3.99 -3.13 6.72
N ARG A 62 3.15 -4.15 6.92
CA ARG A 62 2.70 -5.03 5.83
C ARG A 62 1.92 -4.24 4.80
N ARG A 63 0.93 -3.47 5.23
CA ARG A 63 0.08 -2.64 4.38
C ARG A 63 0.87 -1.66 3.52
N GLU A 64 1.82 -0.94 4.13
CA GLU A 64 2.60 0.09 3.42
C GLU A 64 3.71 -0.49 2.53
N LYS A 65 4.32 -1.61 2.93
CA LYS A 65 5.49 -2.16 2.23
C LYS A 65 5.14 -3.23 1.21
N ALA A 66 4.12 -4.03 1.44
CA ALA A 66 3.70 -5.12 0.55
C ALA A 66 2.28 -4.94 0.00
N GLY A 67 1.37 -4.32 0.75
CA GLY A 67 0.00 -4.04 0.35
C GLY A 67 -0.16 -2.78 -0.49
N MET A 68 -1.41 -2.38 -0.70
CA MET A 68 -1.79 -1.18 -1.47
C MET A 68 -1.93 0.08 -0.60
N GLY A 69 -1.22 0.15 0.53
CA GLY A 69 -1.24 1.32 1.41
C GLY A 69 -2.64 1.56 1.99
N VAL A 70 -3.12 2.79 1.90
CA VAL A 70 -4.44 3.18 2.43
C VAL A 70 -5.62 2.43 1.79
N MET A 71 -5.41 1.87 0.59
CA MET A 71 -6.44 1.11 -0.14
C MET A 71 -6.56 -0.34 0.30
N ASP A 72 -5.58 -0.85 1.04
CA ASP A 72 -5.50 -2.27 1.40
C ASP A 72 -6.81 -2.82 1.99
N PRO A 73 -7.47 -2.16 2.96
CA PRO A 73 -8.72 -2.66 3.52
C PRO A 73 -9.85 -2.80 2.50
N LEU A 74 -9.89 -1.92 1.48
CA LEU A 74 -10.90 -1.98 0.42
C LEU A 74 -10.58 -3.08 -0.61
N VAL A 75 -9.29 -3.27 -0.88
CA VAL A 75 -8.84 -4.31 -1.82
C VAL A 75 -9.03 -5.71 -1.21
N GLU A 76 -8.80 -5.85 0.08
CA GLU A 76 -8.97 -7.14 0.79
C GLU A 76 -10.44 -7.52 1.04
N ASP A 77 -11.38 -6.55 1.04
CA ASP A 77 -12.79 -6.84 1.28
C ASP A 77 -13.41 -7.62 0.10
N PRO A 78 -13.88 -8.86 0.29
CA PRO A 78 -14.43 -9.68 -0.79
C PRO A 78 -15.78 -9.21 -1.35
N TYR A 79 -16.43 -8.27 -0.65
CA TYR A 79 -17.72 -7.72 -1.07
C TYR A 79 -17.60 -6.43 -1.87
N ILE A 80 -16.41 -5.84 -1.99
CA ILE A 80 -16.15 -4.69 -2.84
C ILE A 80 -15.79 -5.19 -4.25
N GLU A 81 -16.48 -4.67 -5.26
CA GLU A 81 -16.28 -5.02 -6.67
C GLU A 81 -15.46 -3.97 -7.42
N ASP A 82 -15.79 -2.70 -7.25
CA ASP A 82 -15.06 -1.59 -7.88
C ASP A 82 -14.64 -0.56 -6.83
N ILE A 83 -13.46 0.02 -7.03
CA ILE A 83 -12.93 1.13 -6.23
C ILE A 83 -12.55 2.24 -7.20
N SER A 84 -13.05 3.45 -6.97
CA SER A 84 -12.84 4.59 -7.85
C SER A 84 -12.38 5.83 -7.09
N CYS A 85 -11.27 6.39 -7.56
CA CYS A 85 -10.79 7.72 -7.18
C CYS A 85 -10.86 8.62 -8.40
N SER A 86 -11.76 9.60 -8.39
CA SER A 86 -11.99 10.50 -9.54
C SER A 86 -11.21 11.82 -9.46
N GLY A 87 -10.20 11.90 -8.60
CA GLY A 87 -9.45 13.10 -8.27
C GLY A 87 -9.39 13.33 -6.77
N VAL A 88 -9.03 14.54 -6.35
CA VAL A 88 -9.02 14.95 -4.94
C VAL A 88 -10.40 14.77 -4.32
N GLY A 89 -10.45 14.29 -3.10
CA GLY A 89 -11.66 14.01 -2.35
C GLY A 89 -11.82 12.52 -2.01
N PRO A 90 -13.05 12.10 -1.68
CA PRO A 90 -13.31 10.74 -1.21
C PRO A 90 -13.26 9.70 -2.32
N LEU A 91 -12.94 8.48 -1.93
CA LEU A 91 -13.10 7.31 -2.78
C LEU A 91 -14.56 6.87 -2.85
N TYR A 92 -14.91 6.27 -3.95
CA TYR A 92 -16.20 5.61 -4.15
C TYR A 92 -15.97 4.14 -4.41
N ILE A 93 -16.85 3.31 -3.87
CA ILE A 93 -16.79 1.85 -4.01
C ILE A 93 -18.13 1.32 -4.47
N GLU A 94 -18.11 0.23 -5.22
CA GLU A 94 -19.29 -0.58 -5.49
C GLU A 94 -19.24 -1.83 -4.63
N HIS A 95 -20.24 -1.99 -3.76
CA HIS A 95 -20.31 -3.09 -2.81
C HIS A 95 -21.45 -4.03 -3.19
N LYS A 96 -21.19 -5.33 -3.26
CA LYS A 96 -22.15 -6.39 -3.70
C LYS A 96 -23.51 -6.33 -3.02
N VAL A 97 -23.54 -5.94 -1.73
CA VAL A 97 -24.77 -5.93 -0.92
C VAL A 97 -25.40 -4.55 -0.86
N PHE A 98 -24.57 -3.50 -0.73
CA PHE A 98 -25.04 -2.14 -0.45
C PHE A 98 -25.03 -1.23 -1.68
N GLY A 99 -24.49 -1.68 -2.81
CA GLY A 99 -24.33 -0.86 -4.02
C GLY A 99 -23.26 0.23 -3.87
N GLY A 100 -23.46 1.35 -4.53
CA GLY A 100 -22.51 2.45 -4.53
C GLY A 100 -22.40 3.15 -3.18
N LEU A 101 -21.18 3.22 -2.62
CA LEU A 101 -20.89 3.83 -1.33
C LEU A 101 -19.74 4.85 -1.45
N LYS A 102 -19.78 5.85 -0.58
CA LYS A 102 -18.67 6.75 -0.34
C LYS A 102 -17.81 6.16 0.79
N ALA A 103 -16.52 5.96 0.53
CA ALA A 103 -15.58 5.52 1.55
C ALA A 103 -15.18 6.67 2.49
N SER A 104 -14.69 6.31 3.68
CA SER A 104 -14.08 7.27 4.63
C SER A 104 -12.66 7.65 4.25
N ILE A 105 -12.05 6.94 3.31
CA ILE A 105 -10.72 7.25 2.77
C ILE A 105 -10.90 8.38 1.75
N GLU A 106 -10.10 9.44 1.91
CA GLU A 106 -10.09 10.57 0.98
C GLU A 106 -8.67 11.11 0.81
N PHE A 107 -8.41 11.73 -0.34
CA PHE A 107 -7.19 12.49 -0.61
C PHE A 107 -7.48 13.97 -0.42
N SER A 108 -6.71 14.63 0.45
CA SER A 108 -6.95 16.02 0.85
C SER A 108 -6.51 17.03 -0.20
N ASP A 109 -5.48 16.69 -0.96
CA ASP A 109 -4.92 17.54 -2.00
C ASP A 109 -4.33 16.74 -3.17
N SER A 110 -3.95 17.44 -4.22
CA SER A 110 -3.42 16.82 -5.44
C SER A 110 -2.02 16.23 -5.25
N GLU A 111 -1.21 16.79 -4.36
CA GLU A 111 0.14 16.31 -4.13
C GLU A 111 0.11 14.94 -3.43
N GLU A 112 -0.74 14.78 -2.42
CA GLU A 112 -0.96 13.50 -1.74
C GLU A 112 -1.44 12.42 -2.72
N LEU A 113 -2.41 12.77 -3.57
CA LEU A 113 -2.94 11.86 -4.58
C LEU A 113 -1.90 11.50 -5.64
N ASP A 114 -1.12 12.47 -6.13
CA ASP A 114 -0.06 12.25 -7.12
C ASP A 114 1.04 11.31 -6.55
N GLN A 115 1.47 11.54 -5.32
CA GLN A 115 2.43 10.69 -4.65
C GLN A 115 1.90 9.26 -4.48
N TYR A 116 0.64 9.11 -4.08
CA TYR A 116 0.01 7.81 -3.94
C TYR A 116 -0.05 7.07 -5.29
N VAL A 117 -0.48 7.75 -6.36
CA VAL A 117 -0.59 7.19 -7.71
C VAL A 117 0.77 6.74 -8.25
N ILE A 118 1.83 7.52 -8.03
CA ILE A 118 3.20 7.14 -8.39
C ILE A 118 3.61 5.87 -7.64
N GLN A 119 3.47 5.84 -6.31
CA GLN A 119 3.81 4.66 -5.49
C GLN A 119 3.02 3.42 -5.88
N LEU A 120 1.72 3.59 -6.15
CA LEU A 120 0.85 2.50 -6.61
C LEU A 120 1.33 1.91 -7.94
N SER A 121 1.66 2.78 -8.89
CA SER A 121 2.17 2.38 -10.21
C SER A 121 3.52 1.65 -10.14
N GLU A 122 4.41 2.08 -9.24
CA GLU A 122 5.68 1.42 -8.96
C GLU A 122 5.47 0.03 -8.34
N LYS A 123 4.56 -0.09 -7.37
CA LYS A 123 4.23 -1.36 -6.72
C LYS A 123 3.71 -2.41 -7.69
N ILE A 124 2.92 -2.01 -8.69
CA ILE A 124 2.43 -2.92 -9.72
C ILE A 124 3.43 -3.14 -10.87
N GLY A 125 4.64 -2.55 -10.77
CA GLY A 125 5.70 -2.71 -11.77
C GLY A 125 5.45 -1.97 -13.09
N ARG A 126 4.54 -0.99 -13.10
CA ARG A 126 4.18 -0.17 -14.26
C ARG A 126 4.20 1.32 -13.90
N PRO A 127 5.40 1.90 -13.66
CA PRO A 127 5.51 3.27 -13.17
C PRO A 127 4.94 4.28 -14.15
N VAL A 128 4.10 5.20 -13.65
CA VAL A 128 3.61 6.35 -14.40
C VAL A 128 4.68 7.44 -14.46
N THR A 129 4.70 8.16 -15.56
CA THR A 129 5.58 9.32 -15.78
C THR A 129 4.81 10.42 -16.52
N ILE A 130 5.38 11.61 -16.63
CA ILE A 130 4.82 12.69 -17.45
C ILE A 130 4.70 12.27 -18.93
N ARG A 131 5.60 11.40 -19.41
CA ARG A 131 5.57 10.89 -20.80
C ARG A 131 4.60 9.74 -21.00
N GLU A 132 4.43 8.92 -19.96
CA GLU A 132 3.52 7.76 -19.96
C GLU A 132 2.58 7.89 -18.74
N PRO A 133 1.60 8.79 -18.80
CA PRO A 133 0.76 9.13 -17.66
C PRO A 133 -0.39 8.15 -17.43
N ILE A 134 -0.63 7.22 -18.36
CA ILE A 134 -1.74 6.27 -18.29
C ILE A 134 -1.20 4.85 -18.20
N VAL A 135 -1.68 4.12 -17.21
CA VAL A 135 -1.38 2.70 -17.01
C VAL A 135 -2.68 1.91 -16.92
N ASP A 136 -2.77 0.85 -17.72
CA ASP A 136 -3.79 -0.20 -17.61
C ASP A 136 -3.05 -1.52 -17.35
N ALA A 137 -3.35 -2.17 -16.24
CA ALA A 137 -2.66 -3.36 -15.81
C ALA A 137 -3.62 -4.37 -15.15
N THR A 138 -3.19 -5.63 -15.15
CA THR A 138 -3.84 -6.70 -14.39
C THR A 138 -2.97 -7.03 -13.18
N LEU A 139 -3.58 -7.05 -12.01
CA LEU A 139 -2.93 -7.41 -10.74
C LEU A 139 -2.78 -8.94 -10.65
N PRO A 140 -1.90 -9.44 -9.75
CA PRO A 140 -1.68 -10.89 -9.58
C PRO A 140 -2.93 -11.69 -9.23
N ASP A 141 -3.89 -11.07 -8.54
CA ASP A 141 -5.19 -11.66 -8.19
C ASP A 141 -6.20 -11.68 -9.36
N GLY A 142 -5.83 -11.16 -10.53
CA GLY A 142 -6.69 -11.03 -11.70
C GLY A 142 -7.49 -9.74 -11.76
N SER A 143 -7.45 -8.90 -10.74
CA SER A 143 -8.09 -7.59 -10.73
C SER A 143 -7.47 -6.65 -11.76
N ARG A 144 -8.27 -5.76 -12.34
CA ARG A 144 -7.77 -4.76 -13.30
C ARG A 144 -7.65 -3.40 -12.63
N ILE A 145 -6.55 -2.72 -12.94
CA ILE A 145 -6.30 -1.35 -12.47
C ILE A 145 -6.03 -0.44 -13.66
N ASN A 146 -6.69 0.71 -13.66
CA ASN A 146 -6.38 1.83 -14.56
C ASN A 146 -5.93 3.02 -13.73
N ILE A 147 -4.82 3.62 -14.10
CA ILE A 147 -4.22 4.77 -13.42
C ILE A 147 -4.01 5.88 -14.45
N VAL A 148 -4.39 7.10 -14.10
CA VAL A 148 -4.11 8.32 -14.85
C VAL A 148 -3.35 9.28 -13.93
N TYR A 149 -2.18 9.73 -14.37
CA TYR A 149 -1.29 10.62 -13.61
C TYR A 149 -1.30 12.03 -14.19
N GLY A 150 -1.49 13.02 -13.31
CA GLY A 150 -1.30 14.44 -13.60
C GLY A 150 -2.50 15.18 -14.16
N GLY A 151 -2.55 16.48 -13.83
CA GLY A 151 -3.60 17.41 -14.24
C GLY A 151 -3.60 17.77 -15.73
N ASP A 152 -2.48 17.53 -16.44
CA ASP A 152 -2.39 17.79 -17.87
C ASP A 152 -3.19 16.78 -18.72
N VAL A 153 -3.42 15.60 -18.17
CA VAL A 153 -4.17 14.52 -18.84
C VAL A 153 -5.62 14.47 -18.41
N SER A 154 -5.87 14.76 -17.15
CA SER A 154 -7.22 14.76 -16.57
C SER A 154 -7.50 16.08 -15.87
N ARG A 155 -8.61 16.72 -16.19
CA ARG A 155 -9.04 18.00 -15.58
C ARG A 155 -9.21 17.93 -14.05
N ARG A 156 -9.42 16.72 -13.51
CA ARG A 156 -9.58 16.48 -12.07
C ARG A 156 -8.28 16.06 -11.39
N GLY A 157 -7.15 16.08 -12.12
CA GLY A 157 -5.86 15.59 -11.66
C GLY A 157 -5.72 14.08 -11.78
N SER A 158 -4.77 13.53 -11.06
CA SER A 158 -4.56 12.08 -11.00
C SER A 158 -5.82 11.36 -10.55
N ASN A 159 -6.03 10.16 -11.08
CA ASN A 159 -7.16 9.33 -10.74
C ASN A 159 -6.83 7.85 -10.98
N PHE A 160 -7.60 6.97 -10.38
CA PHE A 160 -7.46 5.53 -10.62
C PHE A 160 -8.77 4.79 -10.39
N THR A 161 -8.88 3.63 -11.02
CA THR A 161 -10.01 2.71 -10.82
C THR A 161 -9.46 1.29 -10.72
N ILE A 162 -9.95 0.55 -9.73
CA ILE A 162 -9.65 -0.87 -9.54
C ILE A 162 -10.95 -1.63 -9.69
N ARG A 163 -11.01 -2.55 -10.65
CA ARG A 163 -12.08 -3.53 -10.79
C ARG A 163 -11.59 -4.86 -10.28
N LYS A 164 -12.14 -5.30 -9.18
CA LYS A 164 -11.72 -6.53 -8.52
C LYS A 164 -12.20 -7.75 -9.29
N PHE A 165 -11.34 -8.75 -9.37
CA PHE A 165 -11.71 -10.05 -9.89
C PHE A 165 -12.56 -10.79 -8.85
N SER A 166 -13.83 -11.04 -9.16
CA SER A 166 -14.67 -11.94 -8.37
C SER A 166 -14.57 -13.33 -8.96
N ALA A 167 -13.86 -14.22 -8.28
CA ALA A 167 -14.06 -15.65 -8.50
C ALA A 167 -15.46 -15.99 -7.99
N THR A 168 -16.38 -16.25 -8.91
CA THR A 168 -17.72 -16.81 -8.63
C THR A 168 -17.61 -18.21 -8.10
#